data_580c2113e91e5ec70c07a03e994e829d
#
_entry.id   580c2113e91e5ec70c07a03e994e829d
#
_cell.length_a   1.000
_cell.length_b   1.000
_cell.length_c   1.000
_cell.angle_alpha   90.00
_cell.angle_beta   90.00
_cell.angle_gamma   90.00
#
_symmetry.space_group_name_H-M   'P 1'
#
loop_
_entity.id
_entity.type
_entity.pdbx_description
1 polymer ?
#
loop_
_entity_poly.entity_id
_entity_poly.type
_entity_poly.pdbx_seq_one_letter_code
_entity_poly.pdbx_strand_id
1 'polypeptide(L)'
;MSLQTIIDNAVSIEFNRRKLAGQSVSRSGQIKIASVANNVPWQMTVEPRPGMRYADYRDLTEEIDRLDRIFIEVVDIGNTNPGLAYITNYQGQCNTAQINQITVSSGNALTLTLNVSSVTGTTSSTIMFEPGDFVQLSGNYKYPYTVTSRVLRGSGTTIAVPINRPFIDQAGYTEAGAGILVGKNVTWQMVMTKQPSYRVVPGGFLEWTDNFELAEVIED
;
A
#
# COMPACT_ATOMS: atom_id res chain seq x y z
N MET A 1 -18.30 4.97 9.40
CA MET A 1 -17.01 5.67 9.54
C MET A 1 -15.94 4.58 9.60
N SER A 2 -14.80 4.77 9.03
CA SER A 2 -14.01 3.67 8.47
C SER A 2 -12.57 3.71 8.98
N LEU A 3 -11.80 2.65 8.71
CA LEU A 3 -10.35 2.62 8.88
C LEU A 3 -9.68 3.83 8.23
N GLN A 4 -10.28 4.37 7.14
CA GLN A 4 -9.83 5.59 6.50
C GLN A 4 -9.80 6.78 7.49
N THR A 5 -10.79 6.92 8.36
CA THR A 5 -10.81 8.02 9.35
C THR A 5 -9.65 7.92 10.34
N ILE A 6 -9.24 6.70 10.71
CA ILE A 6 -8.07 6.49 11.58
C ILE A 6 -6.80 6.94 10.86
N ILE A 7 -6.64 6.56 9.59
CA ILE A 7 -5.49 6.92 8.76
C ILE A 7 -5.44 8.44 8.52
N ASP A 8 -6.58 9.05 8.22
CA ASP A 8 -6.67 10.50 7.95
C ASP A 8 -6.29 11.36 9.16
N ASN A 9 -6.50 10.82 10.36
CA ASN A 9 -6.15 11.48 11.61
C ASN A 9 -4.88 10.93 12.26
N ALA A 10 -4.09 10.15 11.54
CA ALA A 10 -2.83 9.62 12.06
C ALA A 10 -1.75 10.69 12.19
N VAL A 11 -0.92 10.55 13.21
CA VAL A 11 0.33 11.31 13.37
C VAL A 11 1.43 10.68 12.56
N SER A 12 1.49 9.35 12.60
CA SER A 12 2.48 8.57 11.87
C SER A 12 1.89 7.24 11.39
N ILE A 13 2.45 6.72 10.30
CA ILE A 13 2.15 5.39 9.79
C ILE A 13 3.47 4.67 9.57
N GLU A 14 3.62 3.52 10.20
CA GLU A 14 4.73 2.61 9.97
C GLU A 14 4.28 1.48 9.04
N PHE A 15 5.02 1.29 7.94
CA PHE A 15 4.83 0.17 7.04
C PHE A 15 5.77 -0.96 7.39
N ASN A 16 5.22 -2.11 7.74
CA ASN A 16 5.99 -3.30 8.00
C ASN A 16 5.86 -4.29 6.84
N ARG A 17 6.98 -4.56 6.17
CA ARG A 17 7.11 -5.57 5.12
C ARG A 17 7.86 -6.77 5.69
N ARG A 18 7.25 -7.52 6.57
CA ARG A 18 7.88 -8.74 7.08
C ARG A 18 8.08 -9.75 5.95
N LYS A 19 9.33 -9.93 5.54
CA LYS A 19 9.72 -11.16 4.87
C LYS A 19 9.76 -12.25 5.94
N LEU A 20 8.81 -13.16 5.91
CA LEU A 20 8.87 -14.36 6.75
C LEU A 20 9.97 -15.26 6.18
N ALA A 21 11.15 -15.12 6.72
CA ALA A 21 12.26 -16.03 6.43
C ALA A 21 12.37 -17.03 7.58
N GLY A 22 12.10 -18.29 7.27
CA GLY A 22 12.45 -19.38 8.18
C GLY A 22 13.97 -19.50 8.26
N GLN A 23 14.54 -19.44 9.45
CA GLN A 23 15.95 -19.72 9.69
C GLN A 23 16.08 -21.09 10.38
N SER A 24 16.90 -21.96 9.84
CA SER A 24 17.37 -23.14 10.54
C SER A 24 18.88 -23.03 10.76
N VAL A 25 19.31 -23.22 12.00
CA VAL A 25 20.72 -23.22 12.35
C VAL A 25 21.15 -24.69 12.55
N SER A 26 22.14 -25.13 11.77
CA SER A 26 22.72 -26.46 11.95
C SER A 26 23.59 -26.52 13.21
N ARG A 27 23.87 -27.72 13.71
CA ARG A 27 24.81 -27.92 14.84
C ARG A 27 26.21 -27.33 14.58
N SER A 28 26.60 -27.17 13.32
CA SER A 28 27.87 -26.55 12.91
C SER A 28 27.82 -25.04 12.81
N GLY A 29 26.70 -24.40 13.21
CA GLY A 29 26.52 -22.93 13.13
C GLY A 29 26.17 -22.41 11.73
N GLN A 30 25.96 -23.29 10.76
CA GLN A 30 25.49 -22.86 9.43
C GLN A 30 24.03 -22.44 9.47
N ILE A 31 23.76 -21.22 8.99
CA ILE A 31 22.42 -20.68 8.87
C ILE A 31 21.88 -21.00 7.48
N LYS A 32 20.78 -21.76 7.42
CA LYS A 32 19.99 -21.92 6.21
C LYS A 32 18.80 -20.99 6.29
N ILE A 33 18.68 -20.09 5.32
CA ILE A 33 17.54 -19.21 5.17
C ILE A 33 16.61 -19.81 4.12
N ALA A 34 15.38 -20.13 4.51
CA ALA A 34 14.32 -20.51 3.59
C ALA A 34 13.32 -19.36 3.52
N SER A 35 13.03 -18.85 2.33
CA SER A 35 11.90 -17.95 2.13
C SER A 35 10.63 -18.79 2.19
N VAL A 36 9.77 -18.53 3.16
CA VAL A 36 8.58 -19.35 3.42
C VAL A 36 7.31 -18.76 2.81
N ALA A 37 7.26 -17.47 2.53
CA ALA A 37 6.09 -16.84 1.95
C ALA A 37 6.44 -16.02 0.71
N ASN A 38 5.80 -16.34 -0.40
CA ASN A 38 5.92 -15.57 -1.64
C ASN A 38 5.05 -14.30 -1.60
N ASN A 39 3.89 -14.35 -0.96
CA ASN A 39 2.96 -13.24 -0.83
C ASN A 39 2.96 -12.73 0.60
N VAL A 40 3.68 -11.64 0.85
CA VAL A 40 3.72 -11.00 2.17
C VAL A 40 2.73 -9.85 2.17
N PRO A 41 1.67 -9.92 2.97
CA PRO A 41 0.71 -8.83 3.10
C PRO A 41 1.37 -7.59 3.69
N TRP A 42 0.88 -6.42 3.31
CA TRP A 42 1.24 -5.17 3.96
C TRP A 42 0.71 -5.14 5.38
N GLN A 43 1.52 -4.66 6.29
CA GLN A 43 1.10 -4.36 7.65
C GLN A 43 1.36 -2.87 7.91
N MET A 44 0.40 -2.22 8.55
CA MET A 44 0.51 -0.82 8.93
C MET A 44 0.28 -0.69 10.43
N THR A 45 1.18 0.02 11.09
CA THR A 45 0.97 0.48 12.46
C THR A 45 0.64 1.96 12.39
N VAL A 46 -0.55 2.33 12.84
CA VAL A 46 -1.08 3.68 12.73
C VAL A 46 -1.14 4.31 14.10
N GLU A 47 -0.37 5.37 14.30
CA GLU A 47 -0.37 6.15 15.54
C GLU A 47 -1.48 7.19 15.48
N PRO A 48 -2.51 7.10 16.33
CA PRO A 48 -3.61 8.04 16.33
C PRO A 48 -3.20 9.40 16.87
N ARG A 49 -3.81 10.45 16.37
CA ARG A 49 -3.57 11.80 16.85
C ARG A 49 -4.01 11.97 18.30
N PRO A 50 -3.17 12.50 19.19
CA PRO A 50 -3.58 12.81 20.55
C PRO A 50 -4.53 14.01 20.62
N GLY A 51 -5.34 14.06 21.67
CA GLY A 51 -6.18 15.24 21.95
C GLY A 51 -7.40 15.40 21.04
N MET A 52 -7.90 14.31 20.47
CA MET A 52 -9.16 14.30 19.73
C MET A 52 -10.34 14.52 20.68
N ARG A 53 -11.31 15.32 20.30
CA ARG A 53 -12.52 15.49 21.12
C ARG A 53 -13.42 14.26 21.01
N TYR A 54 -13.80 13.71 22.15
CA TYR A 54 -14.67 12.53 22.18
C TYR A 54 -15.99 12.75 21.42
N ALA A 55 -16.56 13.96 21.51
CA ALA A 55 -17.79 14.29 20.79
C ALA A 55 -17.68 14.13 19.27
N ASP A 56 -16.50 14.43 18.71
CA ASP A 56 -16.25 14.36 17.26
C ASP A 56 -15.95 12.93 16.79
N TYR A 57 -15.48 12.06 17.70
CA TYR A 57 -15.05 10.70 17.40
C TYR A 57 -15.90 9.61 18.05
N ARG A 58 -16.97 10.00 18.73
CA ARG A 58 -17.89 9.07 19.37
C ARG A 58 -18.44 8.02 18.39
N ASP A 59 -18.85 8.47 17.21
CA ASP A 59 -19.37 7.56 16.19
C ASP A 59 -18.31 6.57 15.72
N LEU A 60 -17.02 7.01 15.63
CA LEU A 60 -15.91 6.14 15.29
C LEU A 60 -15.69 5.08 16.39
N THR A 61 -15.70 5.47 17.66
CA THR A 61 -15.48 4.52 18.77
C THR A 61 -16.61 3.51 18.85
N GLU A 62 -17.87 3.94 18.70
CA GLU A 62 -19.03 3.07 18.69
C GLU A 62 -19.03 2.11 17.49
N GLU A 63 -18.60 2.57 16.33
CA GLU A 63 -18.51 1.74 15.13
C GLU A 63 -17.36 0.72 15.22
N ILE A 64 -16.21 1.13 15.74
CA ILE A 64 -15.07 0.25 15.98
C ILE A 64 -15.44 -0.84 17.00
N ASP A 65 -16.16 -0.48 18.07
CA ASP A 65 -16.59 -1.42 19.09
C ASP A 65 -17.68 -2.39 18.60
N ARG A 66 -18.49 -1.95 17.61
CA ARG A 66 -19.60 -2.74 17.05
C ARG A 66 -19.17 -3.64 15.89
N LEU A 67 -18.19 -3.23 15.09
CA LEU A 67 -17.74 -3.99 13.92
C LEU A 67 -16.89 -5.17 14.37
N ASP A 68 -17.29 -6.37 13.91
CA ASP A 68 -16.40 -7.51 13.96
C ASP A 68 -15.09 -7.17 13.25
N ARG A 69 -13.96 -7.55 13.85
CA ARG A 69 -12.59 -7.24 13.39
C ARG A 69 -12.23 -7.76 12.00
N ILE A 70 -13.15 -8.47 11.35
CA ILE A 70 -13.02 -9.07 10.02
C ILE A 70 -13.56 -8.19 8.89
N PHE A 71 -14.00 -6.96 9.19
CA PHE A 71 -14.48 -6.07 8.14
C PHE A 71 -13.33 -5.52 7.32
N ILE A 72 -13.34 -5.82 6.01
CA ILE A 72 -12.32 -5.38 5.04
C ILE A 72 -12.73 -4.03 4.49
N GLU A 73 -11.84 -3.06 4.58
CA GLU A 73 -12.04 -1.74 3.99
C GLU A 73 -10.93 -1.39 3.01
N VAL A 74 -11.30 -0.61 1.99
CA VAL A 74 -10.34 0.00 1.06
C VAL A 74 -9.90 1.34 1.65
N VAL A 75 -8.61 1.49 1.84
CA VAL A 75 -8.01 2.71 2.40
C VAL A 75 -6.96 3.29 1.46
N ASP A 76 -6.81 4.60 1.48
CA ASP A 76 -5.71 5.33 0.84
C ASP A 76 -4.87 6.09 1.87
N ILE A 77 -3.69 6.55 1.45
CA ILE A 77 -2.78 7.30 2.33
C ILE A 77 -2.39 8.60 1.64
N GLY A 78 -2.56 9.70 2.38
CA GLY A 78 -2.09 11.01 1.95
C GLY A 78 -3.03 11.78 1.04
N ASN A 79 -4.20 11.26 0.68
CA ASN A 79 -5.22 12.03 -0.02
C ASN A 79 -5.84 13.08 0.90
N THR A 80 -6.24 12.65 2.10
CA THR A 80 -6.95 13.49 3.07
C THR A 80 -5.99 14.06 4.12
N ASN A 81 -4.90 13.36 4.44
CA ASN A 81 -3.87 13.83 5.37
C ASN A 81 -2.62 14.31 4.62
N PRO A 82 -2.48 15.62 4.35
CA PRO A 82 -1.33 16.16 3.64
C PRO A 82 0.01 15.89 4.34
N GLY A 83 0.00 15.74 5.66
CA GLY A 83 1.19 15.41 6.46
C GLY A 83 1.79 14.04 6.12
N LEU A 84 0.98 13.12 5.61
CA LEU A 84 1.39 11.78 5.22
C LEU A 84 1.53 11.60 3.69
N ALA A 85 1.21 12.62 2.92
CA ALA A 85 1.23 12.56 1.45
C ALA A 85 2.62 12.20 0.87
N TYR A 86 3.71 12.52 1.59
CA TYR A 86 5.06 12.18 1.17
C TYR A 86 5.31 10.67 1.10
N ILE A 87 4.57 9.86 1.87
CA ILE A 87 4.73 8.39 1.89
C ILE A 87 4.39 7.78 0.53
N THR A 88 3.32 8.29 -0.08
CA THR A 88 2.80 7.80 -1.36
C THR A 88 3.13 8.72 -2.53
N ASN A 89 3.96 9.76 -2.33
CA ASN A 89 4.29 10.70 -3.38
C ASN A 89 5.06 10.01 -4.52
N TYR A 90 4.52 10.12 -5.73
CA TYR A 90 5.17 9.60 -6.94
C TYR A 90 6.43 10.44 -7.27
N GLN A 91 7.56 9.77 -7.44
CA GLN A 91 8.88 10.39 -7.66
C GLN A 91 9.32 10.36 -9.13
N GLY A 92 8.59 9.65 -10.00
CA GLY A 92 8.87 9.66 -11.43
C GLY A 92 8.58 11.03 -12.08
N GLN A 93 8.92 11.15 -13.35
CA GLN A 93 8.81 12.39 -14.12
C GLN A 93 7.52 12.49 -14.95
N CYS A 94 6.69 11.44 -14.97
CA CYS A 94 5.45 11.45 -15.73
C CYS A 94 4.36 12.23 -15.02
N ASN A 95 3.64 13.05 -15.77
CA ASN A 95 2.44 13.69 -15.28
C ASN A 95 1.22 12.73 -15.33
N THR A 96 0.11 13.14 -14.71
CA THR A 96 -1.11 12.32 -14.63
C THR A 96 -1.64 11.90 -16.01
N ALA A 97 -1.58 12.77 -17.02
CA ALA A 97 -2.04 12.45 -18.37
C ALA A 97 -1.17 11.35 -19.02
N GLN A 98 0.13 11.38 -18.78
CA GLN A 98 1.08 10.35 -19.24
C GLN A 98 0.88 9.03 -18.51
N ILE A 99 0.67 9.06 -17.19
CA ILE A 99 0.36 7.88 -16.39
C ILE A 99 -0.91 7.18 -16.91
N ASN A 100 -1.96 7.95 -17.23
CA ASN A 100 -3.22 7.42 -17.73
C ASN A 100 -3.11 6.76 -19.13
N GLN A 101 -2.01 6.98 -19.84
CA GLN A 101 -1.72 6.34 -21.13
C GLN A 101 -0.98 4.99 -20.98
N ILE A 102 -0.52 4.68 -19.77
CA ILE A 102 0.20 3.45 -19.49
C ILE A 102 -0.81 2.33 -19.24
N THR A 103 -0.58 1.18 -19.87
CA THR A 103 -1.38 -0.02 -19.62
C THR A 103 -0.48 -1.18 -19.22
N VAL A 104 -1.04 -2.14 -18.49
CA VAL A 104 -0.33 -3.37 -18.13
C VAL A 104 -0.33 -4.30 -19.33
N SER A 105 0.81 -4.87 -19.65
CA SER A 105 0.96 -5.92 -20.65
C SER A 105 0.90 -7.30 -20.02
N SER A 106 1.60 -7.48 -18.91
CA SER A 106 1.58 -8.72 -18.11
C SER A 106 2.17 -8.48 -16.71
N GLY A 107 1.75 -9.30 -15.74
CA GLY A 107 2.40 -9.46 -14.46
C GLY A 107 3.14 -10.80 -14.39
N ASN A 108 4.34 -10.80 -13.85
CA ASN A 108 5.11 -12.03 -13.69
C ASN A 108 5.98 -11.92 -12.44
N ALA A 109 6.06 -13.00 -11.66
CA ALA A 109 6.87 -13.09 -10.44
C ALA A 109 7.13 -11.72 -9.77
N LEU A 110 8.32 -11.16 -9.95
CA LEU A 110 8.76 -9.88 -9.35
C LEU A 110 8.80 -8.72 -10.37
N THR A 111 8.02 -8.79 -11.45
CA THR A 111 8.06 -7.80 -12.51
C THR A 111 6.68 -7.54 -13.09
N LEU A 112 6.33 -6.27 -13.22
CA LEU A 112 5.22 -5.81 -14.07
C LEU A 112 5.78 -5.35 -15.41
N THR A 113 5.22 -5.85 -16.49
CA THR A 113 5.51 -5.36 -17.84
C THR A 113 4.43 -4.37 -18.25
N LEU A 114 4.84 -3.13 -18.47
CA LEU A 114 3.93 -2.04 -18.84
C LEU A 114 4.10 -1.68 -20.31
N ASN A 115 2.98 -1.50 -21.01
CA ASN A 115 2.95 -0.94 -22.35
C ASN A 115 2.97 0.60 -22.24
N VAL A 116 3.96 1.20 -22.87
CA VAL A 116 4.19 2.65 -22.86
C VAL A 116 4.21 3.22 -24.28
N SER A 117 3.74 2.47 -25.27
CA SER A 117 3.73 2.88 -26.69
C SER A 117 2.92 4.15 -26.93
N SER A 118 1.84 4.33 -26.17
CA SER A 118 0.93 5.47 -26.29
C SER A 118 1.38 6.70 -25.49
N VAL A 119 2.41 6.57 -24.64
CA VAL A 119 2.86 7.69 -23.79
C VAL A 119 3.60 8.73 -24.62
N THR A 120 3.01 9.91 -24.73
CA THR A 120 3.53 11.02 -25.53
C THR A 120 4.28 12.03 -24.65
N GLY A 121 5.18 12.80 -25.25
CA GLY A 121 5.93 13.86 -24.55
C GLY A 121 7.01 13.34 -23.59
N THR A 122 7.44 12.08 -23.74
CA THR A 122 8.53 11.47 -22.98
C THR A 122 9.71 11.13 -23.90
N THR A 123 10.90 11.07 -23.34
CA THR A 123 12.12 10.64 -24.03
C THR A 123 12.58 9.29 -23.46
N SER A 124 13.53 8.64 -24.12
CA SER A 124 14.10 7.37 -23.62
C SER A 124 14.77 7.50 -22.25
N SER A 125 15.19 8.69 -21.87
CA SER A 125 15.81 9.01 -20.57
C SER A 125 14.82 9.46 -19.50
N THR A 126 13.53 9.63 -19.84
CA THR A 126 12.50 10.01 -18.86
C THR A 126 12.41 8.93 -17.78
N ILE A 127 12.48 9.34 -16.52
CA ILE A 127 12.31 8.46 -15.37
C ILE A 127 10.83 8.17 -15.20
N MET A 128 10.45 6.92 -15.46
CA MET A 128 9.05 6.47 -15.32
C MET A 128 8.74 6.18 -13.86
N PHE A 129 9.66 5.52 -13.14
CA PHE A 129 9.51 5.19 -11.73
C PHE A 129 10.84 5.29 -11.01
N GLU A 130 10.77 5.70 -9.75
CA GLU A 130 11.88 5.64 -8.79
C GLU A 130 11.66 4.52 -7.76
N PRO A 131 12.74 4.03 -7.12
CA PRO A 131 12.61 3.06 -6.04
C PRO A 131 11.73 3.61 -4.92
N GLY A 132 10.74 2.82 -4.51
CA GLY A 132 9.78 3.22 -3.48
C GLY A 132 8.47 3.78 -4.02
N ASP A 133 8.39 4.13 -5.31
CA ASP A 133 7.11 4.50 -5.92
C ASP A 133 6.10 3.36 -5.76
N PHE A 134 4.87 3.72 -5.37
CA PHE A 134 3.76 2.78 -5.34
C PHE A 134 3.11 2.68 -6.70
N VAL A 135 2.81 1.46 -7.11
CA VAL A 135 2.07 1.14 -8.34
C VAL A 135 1.02 0.07 -8.05
N GLN A 136 -0.16 0.25 -8.63
CA GLN A 136 -1.27 -0.68 -8.54
C GLN A 136 -1.97 -0.72 -9.91
N LEU A 137 -2.53 -1.85 -10.29
CA LEU A 137 -3.38 -1.93 -11.48
C LEU A 137 -4.69 -1.20 -11.20
N SER A 138 -5.21 -0.48 -12.18
CA SER A 138 -6.50 0.20 -12.07
C SER A 138 -7.67 -0.77 -12.23
N GLY A 139 -8.86 -0.29 -11.89
CA GLY A 139 -10.08 -1.11 -11.91
C GLY A 139 -10.29 -1.84 -10.58
N ASN A 140 -10.65 -3.11 -10.66
CA ASN A 140 -10.95 -3.90 -9.46
C ASN A 140 -9.73 -4.59 -8.83
N TYR A 141 -8.51 -4.25 -9.29
CA TYR A 141 -7.30 -4.76 -8.68
C TYR A 141 -7.07 -4.15 -7.31
N LYS A 142 -6.72 -5.02 -6.35
CA LYS A 142 -6.72 -4.68 -4.92
C LYS A 142 -5.32 -4.54 -4.33
N TYR A 143 -4.28 -4.98 -5.06
CA TYR A 143 -2.96 -5.19 -4.50
C TYR A 143 -1.94 -4.16 -4.99
N PRO A 144 -1.43 -3.29 -4.10
CA PRO A 144 -0.36 -2.36 -4.42
C PRO A 144 1.01 -3.01 -4.34
N TYR A 145 1.92 -2.51 -5.16
CA TYR A 145 3.33 -2.90 -5.20
C TYR A 145 4.21 -1.67 -5.01
N THR A 146 5.44 -1.87 -4.56
CA THR A 146 6.47 -0.83 -4.64
C THR A 146 7.49 -1.19 -5.68
N VAL A 147 7.93 -0.20 -6.43
CA VAL A 147 9.03 -0.33 -7.38
C VAL A 147 10.35 -0.47 -6.62
N THR A 148 11.20 -1.41 -7.02
CA THR A 148 12.44 -1.73 -6.31
C THR A 148 13.69 -1.11 -6.93
N SER A 149 13.61 -0.66 -8.19
CA SER A 149 14.71 0.03 -8.86
C SER A 149 14.20 1.08 -9.82
N ARG A 150 15.05 2.04 -10.17
CA ARG A 150 14.75 3.08 -11.15
C ARG A 150 14.42 2.48 -12.50
N VAL A 151 13.35 2.95 -13.12
CA VAL A 151 12.89 2.53 -14.43
C VAL A 151 12.84 3.72 -15.38
N LEU A 152 13.56 3.62 -16.49
CA LEU A 152 13.53 4.61 -17.57
C LEU A 152 12.52 4.22 -18.63
N ARG A 153 12.01 5.21 -19.37
CA ARG A 153 11.10 5.02 -20.50
C ARG A 153 11.68 4.09 -21.58
N GLY A 154 13.00 4.19 -21.81
CA GLY A 154 13.64 3.46 -22.89
C GLY A 154 13.10 3.80 -24.29
N SER A 155 13.57 3.08 -25.30
CA SER A 155 13.13 3.24 -26.71
C SER A 155 12.07 2.20 -27.11
N GLY A 156 11.79 1.21 -26.28
CA GLY A 156 10.85 0.13 -26.57
C GLY A 156 9.37 0.56 -26.42
N THR A 157 8.47 -0.33 -26.82
CA THR A 157 7.02 -0.16 -26.60
C THR A 157 6.60 -0.60 -25.21
N THR A 158 7.43 -1.40 -24.56
CA THR A 158 7.19 -1.90 -23.19
C THR A 158 8.38 -1.62 -22.28
N ILE A 159 8.10 -1.52 -20.98
CA ILE A 159 9.11 -1.42 -19.93
C ILE A 159 8.86 -2.50 -18.87
N ALA A 160 9.92 -3.00 -18.27
CA ALA A 160 9.88 -3.92 -17.14
C ALA A 160 10.03 -3.13 -15.85
N VAL A 161 9.05 -3.24 -14.96
CA VAL A 161 9.03 -2.57 -13.65
C VAL A 161 9.23 -3.63 -12.57
N PRO A 162 10.39 -3.70 -11.93
CA PRO A 162 10.63 -4.64 -10.84
C PRO A 162 9.86 -4.22 -9.59
N ILE A 163 9.16 -5.18 -8.99
CA ILE A 163 8.27 -4.97 -7.85
C ILE A 163 8.75 -5.74 -6.62
N ASN A 164 8.32 -5.29 -5.45
CA ASN A 164 8.80 -5.77 -4.15
C ASN A 164 8.31 -7.16 -3.74
N ARG A 165 7.24 -7.64 -4.33
CA ARG A 165 6.64 -8.96 -4.06
C ARG A 165 6.15 -9.59 -5.37
N PRO A 166 5.96 -10.91 -5.41
CA PRO A 166 5.38 -11.57 -6.58
C PRO A 166 4.05 -10.94 -6.96
N PHE A 167 3.83 -10.85 -8.27
CA PHE A 167 2.54 -10.42 -8.78
C PHE A 167 1.45 -11.37 -8.29
N ILE A 168 0.41 -10.82 -7.70
CA ILE A 168 -0.73 -11.57 -7.18
C ILE A 168 -1.77 -11.59 -8.29
N ASP A 169 -1.95 -12.76 -8.88
CA ASP A 169 -3.01 -13.00 -9.84
C ASP A 169 -4.36 -13.00 -9.09
N GLN A 170 -5.28 -12.19 -9.57
CA GLN A 170 -6.59 -12.05 -8.95
C GLN A 170 -7.64 -12.75 -9.81
N ALA A 171 -8.25 -13.79 -9.26
CA ALA A 171 -9.24 -14.60 -9.96
C ALA A 171 -10.36 -13.73 -10.59
N GLY A 172 -10.64 -13.98 -11.86
CA GLY A 172 -11.68 -13.26 -12.60
C GLY A 172 -11.27 -11.92 -13.20
N TYR A 173 -9.98 -11.54 -13.08
CA TYR A 173 -9.45 -10.33 -13.71
C TYR A 173 -8.32 -10.66 -14.67
N THR A 174 -8.26 -9.89 -15.76
CA THR A 174 -7.19 -9.98 -16.75
C THR A 174 -6.34 -8.72 -16.61
N GLU A 175 -5.05 -8.89 -16.27
CA GLU A 175 -4.12 -7.78 -16.09
C GLU A 175 -3.82 -7.04 -17.39
N ALA A 176 -3.84 -7.75 -18.52
CA ALA A 176 -3.52 -7.17 -19.83
C ALA A 176 -4.54 -6.10 -20.23
N GLY A 177 -4.04 -4.90 -20.51
CA GLY A 177 -4.86 -3.74 -20.86
C GLY A 177 -5.36 -2.91 -19.68
N ALA A 178 -5.21 -3.37 -18.43
CA ALA A 178 -5.51 -2.56 -17.26
C ALA A 178 -4.61 -1.31 -17.23
N GLY A 179 -5.15 -0.16 -16.84
CA GLY A 179 -4.36 1.03 -16.54
C GLY A 179 -3.59 0.85 -15.24
N ILE A 180 -2.84 1.87 -14.85
CA ILE A 180 -2.13 1.88 -13.57
C ILE A 180 -2.56 3.07 -12.70
N LEU A 181 -2.50 2.86 -11.41
CA LEU A 181 -2.57 3.88 -10.37
C LEU A 181 -1.19 4.03 -9.75
N VAL A 182 -0.79 5.26 -9.47
CA VAL A 182 0.50 5.56 -8.86
C VAL A 182 0.35 6.57 -7.72
N GLY A 183 1.28 6.52 -6.80
CA GLY A 183 1.35 7.50 -5.74
C GLY A 183 0.12 7.48 -4.83
N LYS A 184 -0.45 8.65 -4.57
CA LYS A 184 -1.60 8.83 -3.67
C LYS A 184 -2.90 8.18 -4.15
N ASN A 185 -2.98 7.76 -5.41
CA ASN A 185 -4.16 7.08 -5.95
C ASN A 185 -4.16 5.57 -5.67
N VAL A 186 -3.08 5.07 -5.07
CA VAL A 186 -2.95 3.65 -4.68
C VAL A 186 -3.76 3.40 -3.42
N THR A 187 -4.44 2.27 -3.38
CA THR A 187 -5.31 1.87 -2.27
C THR A 187 -4.91 0.50 -1.73
N TRP A 188 -5.26 0.24 -0.47
CA TRP A 188 -5.03 -1.03 0.21
C TRP A 188 -6.35 -1.60 0.70
N GLN A 189 -6.53 -2.91 0.59
CA GLN A 189 -7.60 -3.62 1.30
C GLN A 189 -7.08 -4.05 2.66
N MET A 190 -7.57 -3.43 3.71
CA MET A 190 -7.07 -3.62 5.06
C MET A 190 -8.14 -4.15 6.00
N VAL A 191 -7.69 -4.92 6.97
CA VAL A 191 -8.47 -5.33 8.13
C VAL A 191 -7.73 -4.88 9.40
N MET A 192 -8.47 -4.48 10.42
CA MET A 192 -7.89 -4.15 11.71
C MET A 192 -7.56 -5.42 12.48
N THR A 193 -6.28 -5.63 12.79
CA THR A 193 -5.79 -6.78 13.56
C THR A 193 -5.62 -6.48 15.04
N LYS A 194 -5.40 -5.20 15.37
CA LYS A 194 -5.31 -4.74 16.75
C LYS A 194 -5.99 -3.39 16.91
N GLN A 195 -6.91 -3.34 17.86
CA GLN A 195 -7.59 -2.12 18.31
C GLN A 195 -7.01 -1.70 19.65
N PRO A 196 -6.49 -0.46 19.80
CA PRO A 196 -6.08 0.05 21.08
C PRO A 196 -7.29 0.35 21.96
N SER A 197 -7.11 0.26 23.27
CA SER A 197 -8.08 0.80 24.22
C SER A 197 -8.01 2.33 24.22
N TYR A 198 -9.08 2.97 24.63
CA TYR A 198 -9.12 4.41 24.79
C TYR A 198 -9.73 4.80 26.14
N ARG A 199 -9.42 6.01 26.58
CA ARG A 199 -10.05 6.65 27.73
C ARG A 199 -10.50 8.05 27.39
N VAL A 200 -11.61 8.47 27.99
CA VAL A 200 -12.08 9.85 27.92
C VAL A 200 -11.59 10.58 29.15
N VAL A 201 -10.80 11.64 28.93
CA VAL A 201 -10.23 12.45 30.01
C VAL A 201 -11.03 13.72 30.24
N PRO A 202 -10.87 14.38 31.42
CA PRO A 202 -11.52 15.65 31.72
C PRO A 202 -11.30 16.67 30.59
N GLY A 203 -12.37 17.38 30.20
CA GLY A 203 -12.37 18.25 29.04
C GLY A 203 -12.93 17.60 27.78
N GLY A 204 -13.31 16.30 27.85
CA GLY A 204 -13.94 15.58 26.74
C GLY A 204 -12.96 15.17 25.64
N PHE A 205 -11.69 14.98 25.98
CA PHE A 205 -10.69 14.49 25.06
C PHE A 205 -10.56 12.98 25.10
N LEU A 206 -10.27 12.39 23.94
CA LEU A 206 -10.00 10.98 23.75
C LEU A 206 -8.48 10.76 23.79
N GLU A 207 -8.04 9.81 24.58
CA GLU A 207 -6.65 9.34 24.61
C GLU A 207 -6.61 7.85 24.31
N TRP A 208 -5.88 7.50 23.26
CA TRP A 208 -5.59 6.12 22.90
C TRP A 208 -4.42 5.59 23.71
N THR A 209 -4.47 4.34 24.11
CA THR A 209 -3.42 3.71 24.93
C THR A 209 -2.29 3.10 24.11
N ASP A 210 -2.52 2.89 22.82
CA ASP A 210 -1.58 2.22 21.90
C ASP A 210 -1.92 2.57 20.44
N ASN A 211 -1.20 1.98 19.49
CA ASN A 211 -1.39 2.15 18.06
C ASN A 211 -2.42 1.15 17.50
N PHE A 212 -3.06 1.52 16.41
CA PHE A 212 -3.84 0.58 15.60
C PHE A 212 -2.92 -0.26 14.73
N GLU A 213 -3.22 -1.54 14.60
CA GLU A 213 -2.52 -2.41 13.66
C GLU A 213 -3.49 -2.87 12.58
N LEU A 214 -3.09 -2.67 11.34
CA LEU A 214 -3.86 -3.06 10.15
C LEU A 214 -3.04 -4.05 9.33
N ALA A 215 -3.70 -5.02 8.72
CA ALA A 215 -3.08 -5.95 7.80
C ALA A 215 -3.84 -5.98 6.47
N GLU A 216 -3.09 -6.07 5.38
CA GLU A 216 -3.66 -6.27 4.05
C GLU A 216 -4.29 -7.66 3.96
N VAL A 217 -5.46 -7.72 3.36
CA VAL A 217 -6.13 -8.98 3.06
C VAL A 217 -5.76 -9.40 1.64
N ILE A 218 -5.16 -10.57 1.51
CA ILE A 218 -4.91 -11.23 0.23
C ILE A 218 -5.96 -12.34 0.12
N GLU A 219 -6.85 -12.20 -0.84
CA GLU A 219 -7.86 -13.22 -1.16
C GLU A 219 -7.23 -14.23 -2.13
N ASP A 220 -7.34 -15.52 -1.81
CA ASP A 220 -6.89 -16.64 -2.64
C ASP A 220 -7.85 -16.91 -3.82
#